data_95e8a589c7b3311dccd2b241b131ce69
#
_entry.id   95e8a589c7b3311dccd2b241b131ce69
#
_cell.length_a   1.000
_cell.length_b   1.000
_cell.length_c   1.000
_cell.angle_alpha   90.00
_cell.angle_beta   90.00
_cell.angle_gamma   90.00
#
_symmetry.space_group_name_H-M   'P 1'
#
loop_
_entity.id
_entity.type
_entity.pdbx_description
1 polymer ?
#
loop_
_entity_poly.entity_id
_entity_poly.type
_entity_poly.pdbx_seq_one_letter_code
_entity_poly.pdbx_strand_id
1 'polypeptide(L)'
;IRQPSSFCGVTGIKPTYGTVSRYGLVAYGSSLDQIGPIAKDVSDCAAILEAISTYDRKDSTSIRREDTDFTSALAEDVRGLRIGIPRDYFGEGLNPEVRDSIMQAVKVLTDKGAVAEEFDLSLVEYAIPAYYVIASAEASSNLSRFDGVKYGYRAKEYQGLHDMYKKSRSEGFGPEVKRRILLGSFVLSSGYYDAYYLKALRTKALIKGAFDKAFSRFDVIVAPAAPTTAPRLGESLKDPLQMYLGDIYTISVNLAGLPGMTVPCGLDSQGLPIGLQLIGDCFQEKKIIRAAYAFEQSRKYQSPALARAQAGVSGVRGEAAGVQAGVRGEAAGVQAGTADVCRDAGASGEAAFAAAGERSGEA
;
A
#
# COMPACT_ATOMS: atom_id res chain seq x y z
N ILE A 1 2.47 -1.86 1.85
CA ILE A 1 3.72 -1.58 1.12
C ILE A 1 4.70 -0.84 2.04
N ARG A 2 4.47 0.43 2.38
CA ARG A 2 5.45 1.30 3.03
C ARG A 2 5.87 0.88 4.43
N GLN A 3 4.91 0.71 5.35
CA GLN A 3 5.18 0.28 6.73
C GLN A 3 5.79 -1.13 6.79
N PRO A 4 5.26 -2.16 6.09
CA PRO A 4 5.91 -3.47 6.06
C PRO A 4 7.35 -3.42 5.50
N SER A 5 7.60 -2.58 4.48
CA SER A 5 8.96 -2.39 3.96
C SER A 5 9.90 -1.81 5.00
N SER A 6 9.44 -0.84 5.80
CA SER A 6 10.20 -0.30 6.94
C SER A 6 10.58 -1.39 7.94
N PHE A 7 9.59 -2.19 8.37
CA PHE A 7 9.78 -3.26 9.34
C PHE A 7 10.70 -4.38 8.85
N CYS A 8 10.69 -4.65 7.55
CA CYS A 8 11.53 -5.67 6.93
C CYS A 8 12.91 -5.14 6.48
N GLY A 9 13.17 -3.85 6.57
CA GLY A 9 14.42 -3.24 6.12
C GLY A 9 14.64 -3.35 4.60
N VAL A 10 13.57 -3.26 3.83
CA VAL A 10 13.57 -3.29 2.36
C VAL A 10 12.95 -2.01 1.81
N THR A 11 13.10 -1.80 0.51
CA THR A 11 12.53 -0.65 -0.21
C THR A 11 11.16 -0.99 -0.77
N GLY A 12 10.20 -0.06 -0.67
CA GLY A 12 8.86 -0.25 -1.23
C GLY A 12 8.24 1.05 -1.68
N ILE A 13 7.62 1.06 -2.85
CA ILE A 13 6.93 2.23 -3.40
C ILE A 13 5.45 1.94 -3.64
N LYS A 14 4.61 2.84 -3.13
CA LYS A 14 3.19 2.95 -3.48
C LYS A 14 3.07 4.09 -4.48
N PRO A 15 2.74 3.84 -5.75
CA PRO A 15 2.58 4.91 -6.74
C PRO A 15 1.31 5.73 -6.50
N THR A 16 1.08 6.74 -7.32
CA THR A 16 -0.18 7.48 -7.40
C THR A 16 -1.32 6.53 -7.72
N TYR A 17 -2.48 6.74 -7.10
CA TYR A 17 -3.68 5.95 -7.33
C TYR A 17 -4.04 5.89 -8.83
N GLY A 18 -4.28 4.67 -9.34
CA GLY A 18 -4.60 4.43 -10.74
C GLY A 18 -3.39 4.25 -11.66
N THR A 19 -2.15 4.41 -11.19
CA THR A 19 -0.92 4.18 -11.98
C THR A 19 -0.74 2.69 -12.33
N VAL A 20 -1.07 1.79 -11.43
CA VAL A 20 -1.01 0.33 -11.62
C VAL A 20 -2.42 -0.23 -11.62
N SER A 21 -2.74 -1.09 -12.58
CA SER A 21 -4.03 -1.77 -12.65
C SER A 21 -4.29 -2.62 -11.42
N ARG A 22 -5.53 -2.60 -10.94
CA ARG A 22 -6.02 -3.44 -9.85
C ARG A 22 -6.87 -4.62 -10.33
N TYR A 23 -6.92 -4.85 -11.64
CA TYR A 23 -7.63 -5.98 -12.20
C TYR A 23 -7.05 -7.30 -11.67
N GLY A 24 -7.91 -8.15 -11.10
CA GLY A 24 -7.52 -9.39 -10.43
C GLY A 24 -7.23 -9.25 -8.94
N LEU A 25 -7.17 -8.01 -8.39
CA LEU A 25 -7.07 -7.79 -6.95
C LEU A 25 -8.45 -7.92 -6.31
N VAL A 26 -8.54 -8.63 -5.18
CA VAL A 26 -9.74 -8.66 -4.34
C VAL A 26 -9.97 -7.25 -3.80
N ALA A 27 -11.09 -6.62 -4.17
CA ALA A 27 -11.40 -5.27 -3.74
C ALA A 27 -11.70 -5.22 -2.23
N TYR A 28 -10.96 -4.38 -1.49
CA TYR A 28 -11.19 -4.07 -0.09
C TYR A 28 -11.71 -2.64 0.07
N GLY A 29 -10.88 -1.64 -0.20
CA GLY A 29 -11.22 -0.22 -0.18
C GLY A 29 -11.08 0.38 -1.58
N SER A 30 -12.17 0.49 -2.33
CA SER A 30 -12.16 0.86 -3.75
C SER A 30 -11.44 2.17 -4.04
N SER A 31 -11.50 3.14 -3.13
CA SER A 31 -10.84 4.44 -3.25
C SER A 31 -9.42 4.48 -2.65
N LEU A 32 -8.92 3.36 -2.12
CA LEU A 32 -7.68 3.29 -1.33
C LEU A 32 -6.74 2.17 -1.77
N ASP A 33 -7.28 1.06 -2.30
CA ASP A 33 -6.48 -0.10 -2.71
C ASP A 33 -5.45 0.28 -3.76
N GLN A 34 -4.22 -0.21 -3.57
CA GLN A 34 -3.08 0.14 -4.41
C GLN A 34 -2.10 -1.02 -4.51
N ILE A 35 -1.61 -1.30 -5.72
CA ILE A 35 -0.51 -2.21 -5.98
C ILE A 35 0.78 -1.39 -6.13
N GLY A 36 1.88 -1.94 -5.63
CA GLY A 36 3.20 -1.34 -5.79
C GLY A 36 4.29 -2.31 -5.39
N PRO A 37 5.49 -2.20 -5.97
CA PRO A 37 6.60 -3.12 -5.74
C PRO A 37 7.24 -2.96 -4.36
N ILE A 38 7.79 -4.07 -3.88
CA ILE A 38 8.73 -4.13 -2.76
C ILE A 38 9.97 -4.88 -3.28
N ALA A 39 11.15 -4.31 -3.09
CA ALA A 39 12.40 -4.86 -3.57
C ALA A 39 13.54 -4.58 -2.61
N LYS A 40 14.75 -5.03 -2.93
CA LYS A 40 15.94 -4.85 -2.09
C LYS A 40 16.45 -3.41 -2.09
N ASP A 41 16.29 -2.72 -3.21
CA ASP A 41 16.82 -1.39 -3.43
C ASP A 41 15.87 -0.53 -4.28
N VAL A 42 16.26 0.73 -4.47
CA VAL A 42 15.48 1.72 -5.22
C VAL A 42 15.45 1.40 -6.71
N SER A 43 16.53 0.87 -7.26
CA SER A 43 16.65 0.56 -8.69
C SER A 43 15.70 -0.56 -9.08
N ASP A 44 15.67 -1.64 -8.31
CA ASP A 44 14.75 -2.76 -8.52
C ASP A 44 13.29 -2.31 -8.38
N CYS A 45 12.98 -1.48 -7.36
CA CYS A 45 11.65 -0.91 -7.19
C CYS A 45 11.23 -0.06 -8.39
N ALA A 46 12.12 0.78 -8.93
CA ALA A 46 11.83 1.62 -10.08
C ALA A 46 11.58 0.77 -11.34
N ALA A 47 12.42 -0.23 -11.60
CA ALA A 47 12.29 -1.12 -12.75
C ALA A 47 11.00 -1.95 -12.69
N ILE A 48 10.65 -2.50 -11.53
CA ILE A 48 9.40 -3.25 -11.37
C ILE A 48 8.20 -2.31 -11.54
N LEU A 49 8.24 -1.11 -10.93
CA LEU A 49 7.16 -0.14 -11.08
C LEU A 49 6.94 0.24 -12.55
N GLU A 50 8.03 0.49 -13.30
CA GLU A 50 7.98 0.77 -14.73
C GLU A 50 7.30 -0.36 -15.49
N ALA A 51 7.67 -1.62 -15.22
CA ALA A 51 7.11 -2.80 -15.88
C ALA A 51 5.60 -3.01 -15.61
N ILE A 52 5.09 -2.63 -14.42
CA ILE A 52 3.68 -2.84 -14.04
C ILE A 52 2.78 -1.60 -14.24
N SER A 53 3.37 -0.44 -14.59
CA SER A 53 2.63 0.83 -14.77
C SER A 53 2.10 0.95 -16.20
N THR A 54 1.09 0.17 -16.52
CA THR A 54 0.45 0.16 -17.84
C THR A 54 -1.05 0.45 -17.72
N TYR A 55 -1.62 1.09 -18.76
CA TYR A 55 -3.05 1.28 -18.83
C TYR A 55 -3.78 -0.05 -19.08
N ASP A 56 -4.76 -0.34 -18.24
CA ASP A 56 -5.59 -1.54 -18.35
C ASP A 56 -7.07 -1.16 -18.53
N ARG A 57 -7.66 -1.54 -19.66
CA ARG A 57 -9.08 -1.31 -19.96
C ARG A 57 -10.03 -2.07 -19.04
N LYS A 58 -9.56 -3.11 -18.35
CA LYS A 58 -10.35 -3.92 -17.42
C LYS A 58 -10.46 -3.31 -16.03
N ASP A 59 -9.62 -2.30 -15.72
CA ASP A 59 -9.72 -1.52 -14.48
C ASP A 59 -10.15 -0.09 -14.83
N SER A 60 -11.38 0.28 -14.46
CA SER A 60 -11.93 1.62 -14.70
C SER A 60 -11.18 2.73 -13.98
N THR A 61 -10.34 2.41 -13.00
CA THR A 61 -9.51 3.37 -12.26
C THR A 61 -8.10 3.50 -12.83
N SER A 62 -7.72 2.65 -13.79
CA SER A 62 -6.42 2.71 -14.45
C SER A 62 -6.30 3.98 -15.30
N ILE A 63 -5.20 4.70 -15.12
CA ILE A 63 -4.95 6.00 -15.77
C ILE A 63 -3.91 5.83 -16.88
N ARG A 64 -4.14 6.48 -18.02
CA ARG A 64 -3.13 6.56 -19.09
C ARG A 64 -2.06 7.55 -18.69
N ARG A 65 -0.80 7.09 -18.73
CA ARG A 65 0.39 7.92 -18.47
C ARG A 65 1.40 7.71 -19.60
N GLU A 66 2.13 8.75 -19.92
CA GLU A 66 3.26 8.71 -20.85
C GLU A 66 4.61 8.70 -20.12
N ASP A 67 4.66 9.19 -18.86
CA ASP A 67 5.86 9.36 -18.05
C ASP A 67 6.10 8.17 -17.11
N THR A 68 6.09 6.96 -17.62
CA THR A 68 6.28 5.72 -16.83
C THR A 68 7.69 5.18 -16.82
N ASP A 69 8.65 5.87 -17.44
CA ASP A 69 10.07 5.55 -17.46
C ASP A 69 10.75 5.91 -16.12
N PHE A 70 10.38 5.21 -15.06
CA PHE A 70 10.82 5.51 -13.68
C PHE A 70 12.31 5.27 -13.47
N THR A 71 12.92 4.37 -14.23
CA THR A 71 14.37 4.10 -14.18
C THR A 71 15.20 5.31 -14.63
N SER A 72 14.65 6.21 -15.45
CA SER A 72 15.31 7.47 -15.83
C SER A 72 15.53 8.42 -14.65
N ALA A 73 14.84 8.22 -13.54
CA ALA A 73 14.98 9.02 -12.33
C ALA A 73 16.11 8.54 -11.40
N LEU A 74 16.82 7.45 -11.72
CA LEU A 74 17.94 6.91 -10.94
C LEU A 74 19.17 7.81 -11.10
N ALA A 75 19.17 8.95 -10.43
CA ALA A 75 20.24 9.94 -10.45
C ALA A 75 20.58 10.40 -9.02
N GLU A 76 21.86 10.66 -8.76
CA GLU A 76 22.32 11.10 -7.45
C GLU A 76 22.23 12.60 -7.21
N ASP A 77 21.93 13.38 -8.24
CA ASP A 77 21.85 14.84 -8.15
C ASP A 77 20.50 15.25 -7.56
N VAL A 78 20.53 15.79 -6.35
CA VAL A 78 19.38 16.36 -5.65
C VAL A 78 19.55 17.86 -5.36
N ARG A 79 20.47 18.55 -6.03
CA ARG A 79 20.69 19.99 -5.85
C ARG A 79 19.43 20.77 -6.15
N GLY A 80 19.06 21.64 -5.20
CA GLY A 80 17.86 22.47 -5.30
C GLY A 80 16.54 21.74 -5.07
N LEU A 81 16.55 20.42 -4.79
CA LEU A 81 15.34 19.68 -4.41
C LEU A 81 14.79 20.24 -3.09
N ARG A 82 13.55 20.69 -3.09
CA ARG A 82 12.89 21.29 -1.91
C ARG A 82 12.21 20.19 -1.11
N ILE A 83 12.70 19.98 0.12
CA ILE A 83 12.21 18.95 1.04
C ILE A 83 11.39 19.59 2.14
N GLY A 84 10.12 19.20 2.28
CA GLY A 84 9.27 19.59 3.39
C GLY A 84 9.34 18.60 4.55
N ILE A 85 9.48 19.09 5.78
CA ILE A 85 9.47 18.30 7.01
C ILE A 85 8.24 18.73 7.83
N PRO A 86 7.13 17.93 7.82
CA PRO A 86 5.93 18.30 8.58
C PRO A 86 6.18 18.12 10.09
N ARG A 87 6.09 19.20 10.87
CA ARG A 87 6.26 19.15 12.34
C ARG A 87 5.31 18.18 13.00
N ASP A 88 4.08 18.09 12.49
CA ASP A 88 3.03 17.20 12.99
C ASP A 88 3.41 15.71 12.96
N TYR A 89 4.37 15.33 12.10
CA TYR A 89 4.86 13.94 12.03
C TYR A 89 6.03 13.65 12.97
N PHE A 90 6.59 14.67 13.62
CA PHE A 90 7.76 14.55 14.50
C PHE A 90 7.46 14.92 15.97
N GLY A 91 6.16 14.89 16.35
CA GLY A 91 5.67 15.17 17.69
C GLY A 91 5.72 14.00 18.65
N GLU A 92 4.84 14.04 19.66
CA GLU A 92 4.70 12.98 20.66
C GLU A 92 4.31 11.63 20.03
N GLY A 93 4.81 10.53 20.61
CA GLY A 93 4.54 9.16 20.15
C GLY A 93 5.51 8.63 19.09
N LEU A 94 6.37 9.47 18.50
CA LEU A 94 7.45 9.02 17.64
C LEU A 94 8.65 8.60 18.47
N ASN A 95 9.15 7.36 18.24
CA ASN A 95 10.36 6.87 18.88
C ASN A 95 11.56 7.79 18.55
N PRO A 96 12.35 8.24 19.56
CA PRO A 96 13.50 9.12 19.33
C PRO A 96 14.52 8.56 18.33
N GLU A 97 14.83 7.26 18.38
CA GLU A 97 15.78 6.64 17.45
C GLU A 97 15.27 6.68 15.99
N VAL A 98 13.95 6.54 15.78
CA VAL A 98 13.32 6.71 14.47
C VAL A 98 13.45 8.16 14.00
N ARG A 99 13.14 9.12 14.88
CA ARG A 99 13.29 10.57 14.58
C ARG A 99 14.72 10.89 14.16
N ASP A 100 15.70 10.49 14.97
CA ASP A 100 17.10 10.80 14.75
C ASP A 100 17.64 10.19 13.45
N SER A 101 17.26 8.93 13.15
CA SER A 101 17.62 8.28 11.89
C SER A 101 17.06 9.01 10.66
N ILE A 102 15.82 9.48 10.73
CA ILE A 102 15.21 10.23 9.63
C ILE A 102 15.86 11.61 9.47
N MET A 103 16.12 12.33 10.57
CA MET A 103 16.81 13.61 10.50
C MET A 103 18.24 13.48 9.98
N GLN A 104 18.93 12.38 10.30
CA GLN A 104 20.21 12.07 9.70
C GLN A 104 20.09 11.81 8.18
N ALA A 105 19.03 11.14 7.71
CA ALA A 105 18.79 10.95 6.28
C ALA A 105 18.51 12.29 5.57
N VAL A 106 17.74 13.18 6.20
CA VAL A 106 17.54 14.56 5.69
C VAL A 106 18.87 15.28 5.58
N LYS A 107 19.74 15.17 6.59
CA LYS A 107 21.08 15.75 6.55
C LYS A 107 21.91 15.25 5.38
N VAL A 108 21.88 13.95 5.07
CA VAL A 108 22.58 13.37 3.91
C VAL A 108 22.10 14.00 2.61
N LEU A 109 20.80 14.23 2.45
CA LEU A 109 20.23 14.86 1.25
C LEU A 109 20.61 16.35 1.17
N THR A 110 20.60 17.07 2.30
CA THR A 110 21.00 18.49 2.34
C THR A 110 22.50 18.67 2.10
N ASP A 111 23.33 17.77 2.58
CA ASP A 111 24.79 17.76 2.29
C ASP A 111 25.05 17.54 0.77
N LYS A 112 24.11 16.94 0.03
CA LYS A 112 24.10 16.81 -1.44
C LYS A 112 23.47 18.00 -2.17
N GLY A 113 23.04 19.05 -1.43
CA GLY A 113 22.51 20.29 -2.02
C GLY A 113 20.99 20.37 -2.12
N ALA A 114 20.24 19.46 -1.51
CA ALA A 114 18.80 19.64 -1.29
C ALA A 114 18.56 20.73 -0.24
N VAL A 115 17.39 21.36 -0.29
CA VAL A 115 16.97 22.39 0.67
C VAL A 115 15.82 21.85 1.50
N ALA A 116 16.01 21.74 2.81
CA ALA A 116 14.99 21.23 3.72
C ALA A 116 14.40 22.38 4.57
N GLU A 117 13.07 22.37 4.73
CA GLU A 117 12.33 23.35 5.54
C GLU A 117 11.23 22.65 6.34
N GLU A 118 11.09 23.01 7.61
CA GLU A 118 9.97 22.56 8.43
C GLU A 118 8.70 23.36 8.11
N PHE A 119 7.55 22.69 8.17
CA PHE A 119 6.24 23.29 7.97
C PHE A 119 5.16 22.57 8.76
N ASP A 120 3.98 23.19 8.88
CA ASP A 120 2.83 22.59 9.54
C ASP A 120 1.90 21.96 8.50
N LEU A 121 1.64 20.65 8.65
CA LEU A 121 0.72 19.90 7.81
C LEU A 121 -0.59 19.67 8.58
N SER A 122 -1.50 20.62 8.46
CA SER A 122 -2.78 20.58 9.19
C SER A 122 -3.65 19.37 8.84
N LEU A 123 -4.53 18.98 9.79
CA LEU A 123 -5.59 17.97 9.65
C LEU A 123 -5.10 16.52 9.60
N VAL A 124 -3.82 16.24 9.81
CA VAL A 124 -3.31 14.84 9.83
C VAL A 124 -3.85 14.05 11.01
N GLU A 125 -4.20 14.69 12.11
CA GLU A 125 -4.84 14.10 13.28
C GLU A 125 -6.21 13.48 12.97
N TYR A 126 -6.89 13.98 11.94
CA TYR A 126 -8.18 13.44 11.48
C TYR A 126 -8.03 12.31 10.44
N ALA A 127 -6.81 11.99 10.01
CA ALA A 127 -6.58 11.00 8.97
C ALA A 127 -7.01 9.59 9.42
N ILE A 128 -6.66 9.20 10.65
CA ILE A 128 -7.00 7.88 11.19
C ILE A 128 -8.53 7.68 11.25
N PRO A 129 -9.31 8.52 11.94
CA PRO A 129 -10.77 8.32 11.99
C PRO A 129 -11.42 8.40 10.61
N ALA A 130 -11.02 9.32 9.73
CA ALA A 130 -11.55 9.41 8.38
C ALA A 130 -11.27 8.14 7.57
N TYR A 131 -10.06 7.61 7.64
CA TYR A 131 -9.68 6.38 6.96
C TYR A 131 -10.52 5.18 7.43
N TYR A 132 -10.64 4.97 8.74
CA TYR A 132 -11.36 3.80 9.25
C TYR A 132 -12.84 3.82 8.91
N VAL A 133 -13.47 4.99 8.88
CA VAL A 133 -14.86 5.15 8.42
C VAL A 133 -14.95 4.80 6.93
N ILE A 134 -14.13 5.40 6.07
CA ILE A 134 -14.17 5.17 4.62
C ILE A 134 -13.81 3.73 4.28
N ALA A 135 -12.70 3.22 4.81
CA ALA A 135 -12.22 1.87 4.53
C ALA A 135 -13.22 0.79 5.00
N SER A 136 -13.85 0.97 6.16
CA SER A 136 -14.86 0.04 6.66
C SER A 136 -16.14 0.09 5.82
N ALA A 137 -16.60 1.28 5.42
CA ALA A 137 -17.73 1.45 4.53
C ALA A 137 -17.53 0.76 3.18
N GLU A 138 -16.38 1.00 2.55
CA GLU A 138 -16.02 0.39 1.27
C GLU A 138 -15.80 -1.12 1.40
N ALA A 139 -15.15 -1.60 2.46
CA ALA A 139 -14.97 -3.02 2.74
C ALA A 139 -16.30 -3.74 2.94
N SER A 140 -17.23 -3.16 3.69
CA SER A 140 -18.58 -3.72 3.87
C SER A 140 -19.29 -3.91 2.53
N SER A 141 -19.23 -2.91 1.65
CA SER A 141 -19.79 -2.97 0.31
C SER A 141 -19.08 -3.99 -0.59
N ASN A 142 -17.75 -3.94 -0.67
CA ASN A 142 -16.96 -4.80 -1.55
C ASN A 142 -17.00 -6.27 -1.14
N LEU A 143 -16.95 -6.56 0.16
CA LEU A 143 -16.95 -7.92 0.67
C LEU A 143 -18.36 -8.54 0.74
N SER A 144 -19.41 -7.80 0.44
CA SER A 144 -20.77 -8.32 0.37
C SER A 144 -20.94 -9.43 -0.67
N ARG A 145 -20.17 -9.38 -1.77
CA ARG A 145 -20.20 -10.37 -2.87
C ARG A 145 -19.62 -11.74 -2.51
N PHE A 146 -18.86 -11.83 -1.42
CA PHE A 146 -18.27 -13.11 -0.96
C PHE A 146 -19.25 -13.81 -0.02
N ASP A 147 -20.27 -14.41 -0.60
CA ASP A 147 -21.41 -15.02 0.09
C ASP A 147 -21.42 -16.57 0.02
N GLY A 148 -20.43 -17.15 -0.68
CA GLY A 148 -20.33 -18.59 -0.87
C GLY A 148 -21.20 -19.14 -2.01
N VAL A 149 -21.94 -18.29 -2.75
CA VAL A 149 -22.71 -18.72 -3.93
C VAL A 149 -21.85 -18.65 -5.19
N LYS A 150 -21.41 -17.45 -5.55
CA LYS A 150 -20.59 -17.23 -6.75
C LYS A 150 -19.11 -17.05 -6.42
N TYR A 151 -18.81 -16.41 -5.27
CA TYR A 151 -17.45 -16.10 -4.86
C TYR A 151 -17.19 -16.48 -3.41
N GLY A 152 -15.92 -16.76 -3.12
CA GLY A 152 -15.43 -16.98 -1.77
C GLY A 152 -15.69 -18.37 -1.21
N TYR A 153 -15.44 -18.50 0.08
CA TYR A 153 -15.63 -19.73 0.83
C TYR A 153 -17.12 -20.08 0.94
N ARG A 154 -17.46 -21.37 0.75
CA ARG A 154 -18.79 -21.92 1.05
C ARG A 154 -18.67 -22.91 2.20
N ALA A 155 -19.51 -22.77 3.22
CA ALA A 155 -19.63 -23.74 4.31
C ALA A 155 -19.95 -25.13 3.77
N LYS A 156 -19.33 -26.16 4.36
CA LYS A 156 -19.52 -27.54 3.91
C LYS A 156 -20.87 -28.12 4.32
N GLU A 157 -21.35 -27.70 5.51
CA GLU A 157 -22.60 -28.19 6.11
C GLU A 157 -23.54 -27.04 6.42
N TYR A 158 -24.72 -27.05 5.83
CA TYR A 158 -25.77 -26.04 6.05
C TYR A 158 -27.17 -26.58 5.78
N GLN A 159 -28.17 -25.92 6.39
CA GLN A 159 -29.59 -26.25 6.21
C GLN A 159 -30.31 -25.09 5.50
N GLY A 160 -30.45 -25.23 4.18
CA GLY A 160 -31.09 -24.21 3.36
C GLY A 160 -30.22 -22.98 3.09
N LEU A 161 -30.74 -22.08 2.26
CA LEU A 161 -29.98 -20.96 1.70
C LEU A 161 -29.52 -19.95 2.77
N HIS A 162 -30.40 -19.61 3.70
CA HIS A 162 -30.08 -18.63 4.75
C HIS A 162 -28.94 -19.11 5.68
N ASP A 163 -28.97 -20.37 6.08
CA ASP A 163 -27.92 -20.96 6.91
C ASP A 163 -26.59 -21.07 6.14
N MET A 164 -26.67 -21.37 4.84
CA MET A 164 -25.49 -21.35 3.96
C MET A 164 -24.81 -19.97 3.96
N TYR A 165 -25.55 -18.88 3.72
CA TYR A 165 -24.99 -17.54 3.77
C TYR A 165 -24.36 -17.21 5.12
N LYS A 166 -25.10 -17.49 6.19
CA LYS A 166 -24.66 -17.18 7.56
C LYS A 166 -23.36 -17.92 7.90
N LYS A 167 -23.30 -19.22 7.66
CA LYS A 167 -22.12 -20.05 7.93
C LYS A 167 -20.95 -19.69 7.04
N SER A 168 -21.17 -19.56 5.72
CA SER A 168 -20.10 -19.19 4.78
C SER A 168 -19.41 -17.90 5.17
N ARG A 169 -20.17 -16.88 5.53
CA ARG A 169 -19.59 -15.60 5.97
C ARG A 169 -18.98 -15.65 7.36
N SER A 170 -19.55 -16.43 8.27
CA SER A 170 -19.00 -16.60 9.63
C SER A 170 -17.69 -17.37 9.65
N GLU A 171 -17.55 -18.40 8.82
CA GLU A 171 -16.36 -19.24 8.74
C GLU A 171 -15.29 -18.64 7.82
N GLY A 172 -15.72 -18.03 6.69
CA GLY A 172 -14.82 -17.52 5.65
C GLY A 172 -14.12 -16.21 6.00
N PHE A 173 -14.66 -15.39 6.94
CA PHE A 173 -14.04 -14.14 7.33
C PHE A 173 -13.43 -14.22 8.73
N GLY A 174 -12.19 -13.73 8.85
CA GLY A 174 -11.52 -13.56 10.14
C GLY A 174 -12.16 -12.47 11.03
N PRO A 175 -11.81 -12.43 12.34
CA PRO A 175 -12.43 -11.50 13.29
C PRO A 175 -12.31 -10.02 12.90
N GLU A 176 -11.14 -9.58 12.43
CA GLU A 176 -10.90 -8.19 12.03
C GLU A 176 -11.74 -7.81 10.79
N VAL A 177 -11.83 -8.68 9.79
CA VAL A 177 -12.67 -8.43 8.60
C VAL A 177 -14.14 -8.32 8.98
N LYS A 178 -14.62 -9.20 9.87
CA LYS A 178 -16.00 -9.13 10.40
C LYS A 178 -16.26 -7.81 11.13
N ARG A 179 -15.31 -7.35 11.96
CA ARG A 179 -15.41 -6.05 12.65
C ARG A 179 -15.57 -4.90 11.66
N ARG A 180 -14.76 -4.87 10.61
CA ARG A 180 -14.84 -3.83 9.58
C ARG A 180 -16.12 -3.88 8.77
N ILE A 181 -16.62 -5.06 8.43
CA ILE A 181 -17.92 -5.22 7.76
C ILE A 181 -19.06 -4.67 8.64
N LEU A 182 -19.07 -5.00 9.94
CA LEU A 182 -20.09 -4.52 10.87
C LEU A 182 -20.02 -3.00 11.03
N LEU A 183 -18.82 -2.44 11.24
CA LEU A 183 -18.62 -1.00 11.33
C LEU A 183 -19.04 -0.30 10.04
N GLY A 184 -18.66 -0.85 8.88
CA GLY A 184 -19.05 -0.30 7.57
C GLY A 184 -20.56 -0.31 7.34
N SER A 185 -21.24 -1.39 7.72
CA SER A 185 -22.71 -1.47 7.64
C SER A 185 -23.37 -0.43 8.54
N PHE A 186 -22.81 -0.18 9.73
CA PHE A 186 -23.30 0.84 10.65
C PHE A 186 -23.14 2.25 10.05
N VAL A 187 -21.94 2.62 9.59
CA VAL A 187 -21.71 3.99 9.08
C VAL A 187 -22.41 4.28 7.76
N LEU A 188 -22.83 3.25 7.01
CA LEU A 188 -23.62 3.37 5.79
C LEU A 188 -25.13 3.33 6.04
N SER A 189 -25.57 3.06 7.27
CA SER A 189 -27.01 2.95 7.58
C SER A 189 -27.68 4.32 7.60
N SER A 190 -29.01 4.31 7.40
CA SER A 190 -29.85 5.51 7.44
C SER A 190 -29.70 6.24 8.79
N GLY A 191 -29.48 7.55 8.75
CA GLY A 191 -29.23 8.40 9.93
C GLY A 191 -27.77 8.52 10.33
N TYR A 192 -26.87 7.63 9.90
CA TYR A 192 -25.44 7.70 10.20
C TYR A 192 -24.58 8.05 8.98
N TYR A 193 -25.10 7.86 7.77
CA TYR A 193 -24.38 8.12 6.52
C TYR A 193 -23.84 9.55 6.44
N ASP A 194 -24.68 10.56 6.68
CA ASP A 194 -24.27 11.96 6.62
C ASP A 194 -23.30 12.33 7.77
N ALA A 195 -23.60 11.82 8.98
CA ALA A 195 -22.84 12.16 10.18
C ALA A 195 -21.42 11.56 10.18
N TYR A 196 -21.23 10.40 9.57
CA TYR A 196 -19.96 9.70 9.57
C TYR A 196 -19.32 9.60 8.18
N TYR A 197 -19.99 8.97 7.21
CA TYR A 197 -19.37 8.69 5.92
C TYR A 197 -19.14 9.95 5.10
N LEU A 198 -20.15 10.80 4.91
CA LEU A 198 -19.96 12.06 4.19
C LEU A 198 -19.00 13.01 4.92
N LYS A 199 -19.04 13.04 6.25
CA LYS A 199 -18.06 13.82 7.03
C LYS A 199 -16.64 13.32 6.78
N ALA A 200 -16.41 12.01 6.77
CA ALA A 200 -15.10 11.42 6.47
C ALA A 200 -14.62 11.73 5.03
N LEU A 201 -15.52 11.71 4.03
CA LEU A 201 -15.18 12.11 2.67
C LEU A 201 -14.81 13.60 2.56
N ARG A 202 -15.50 14.48 3.27
CA ARG A 202 -15.15 15.91 3.35
C ARG A 202 -13.78 16.09 4.01
N THR A 203 -13.52 15.37 5.09
CA THR A 203 -12.20 15.37 5.75
C THR A 203 -11.09 14.87 4.82
N LYS A 204 -11.34 13.80 4.04
CA LYS A 204 -10.42 13.32 3.00
C LYS A 204 -10.06 14.43 2.01
N ALA A 205 -11.06 15.19 1.53
CA ALA A 205 -10.84 16.30 0.59
C ALA A 205 -10.00 17.43 1.21
N LEU A 206 -10.24 17.76 2.49
CA LEU A 206 -9.46 18.77 3.22
C LEU A 206 -8.01 18.33 3.43
N ILE A 207 -7.77 17.06 3.79
CA ILE A 207 -6.41 16.48 3.90
C ILE A 207 -5.69 16.57 2.55
N LYS A 208 -6.37 16.22 1.44
CA LYS A 208 -5.79 16.37 0.09
C LYS A 208 -5.39 17.83 -0.18
N GLY A 209 -6.27 18.80 0.12
CA GLY A 209 -5.98 20.22 -0.04
C GLY A 209 -4.79 20.72 0.79
N ALA A 210 -4.58 20.16 2.01
CA ALA A 210 -3.40 20.48 2.83
C ALA A 210 -2.10 20.00 2.15
N PHE A 211 -2.10 18.79 1.58
CA PHE A 211 -0.96 18.30 0.80
C PHE A 211 -0.74 19.12 -0.49
N ASP A 212 -1.80 19.49 -1.22
CA ASP A 212 -1.67 20.32 -2.43
C ASP A 212 -1.01 21.67 -2.13
N LYS A 213 -1.40 22.29 -1.00
CA LYS A 213 -0.76 23.51 -0.51
C LYS A 213 0.72 23.27 -0.16
N ALA A 214 1.07 22.16 0.47
CA ALA A 214 2.46 21.82 0.77
C ALA A 214 3.27 21.60 -0.52
N PHE A 215 2.75 20.87 -1.50
CA PHE A 215 3.43 20.62 -2.77
C PHE A 215 3.56 21.83 -3.70
N SER A 216 2.85 22.92 -3.44
CA SER A 216 3.16 24.20 -4.12
C SER A 216 4.53 24.78 -3.70
N ARG A 217 5.06 24.37 -2.52
CA ARG A 217 6.33 24.81 -1.95
C ARG A 217 7.44 23.77 -2.05
N PHE A 218 7.08 22.50 -1.87
CA PHE A 218 8.03 21.39 -1.76
C PHE A 218 7.91 20.41 -2.94
N ASP A 219 9.01 19.78 -3.27
CA ASP A 219 9.06 18.73 -4.31
C ASP A 219 8.86 17.34 -3.71
N VAL A 220 9.31 17.16 -2.46
CA VAL A 220 9.20 15.91 -1.68
C VAL A 220 8.91 16.26 -0.22
N ILE A 221 8.08 15.48 0.43
CA ILE A 221 7.85 15.55 1.88
C ILE A 221 8.49 14.31 2.52
N VAL A 222 9.22 14.53 3.62
CA VAL A 222 9.85 13.49 4.42
C VAL A 222 9.00 13.17 5.64
N ALA A 223 8.82 11.89 5.93
CA ALA A 223 8.06 11.40 7.08
C ALA A 223 8.66 10.10 7.63
N PRO A 224 8.33 9.71 8.89
CA PRO A 224 8.49 8.34 9.33
C PRO A 224 7.60 7.40 8.50
N ALA A 225 8.04 6.13 8.30
CA ALA A 225 7.18 5.10 7.73
C ALA A 225 6.30 4.42 8.80
N ALA A 226 6.76 4.44 10.06
CA ALA A 226 6.07 3.94 11.24
C ALA A 226 6.57 4.69 12.49
N PRO A 227 5.80 4.75 13.60
CA PRO A 227 6.22 5.44 14.82
C PRO A 227 7.34 4.73 15.56
N THR A 228 7.47 3.42 15.36
CA THR A 228 8.47 2.55 15.99
C THR A 228 9.05 1.59 14.96
N THR A 229 10.07 0.83 15.33
CA THR A 229 10.51 -0.37 14.61
C THR A 229 9.49 -1.51 14.75
N ALA A 230 9.76 -2.65 14.09
CA ALA A 230 8.82 -3.78 14.06
C ALA A 230 8.48 -4.27 15.48
N PRO A 231 7.18 -4.43 15.81
CA PRO A 231 6.76 -5.00 17.10
C PRO A 231 7.07 -6.50 17.16
N ARG A 232 7.07 -7.07 18.38
CA ARG A 232 7.18 -8.52 18.54
C ARG A 232 5.95 -9.22 17.97
N LEU A 233 6.13 -10.45 17.49
CA LEU A 233 5.03 -11.25 16.94
C LEU A 233 3.90 -11.42 17.98
N GLY A 234 2.67 -11.11 17.54
CA GLY A 234 1.46 -11.20 18.36
C GLY A 234 1.21 -10.01 19.30
N GLU A 235 2.14 -9.08 19.45
CA GLU A 235 2.01 -7.94 20.37
C GLU A 235 1.00 -6.91 19.85
N SER A 236 1.05 -6.59 18.56
CA SER A 236 0.10 -5.69 17.91
C SER A 236 -1.35 -6.15 17.88
N LEU A 237 -1.59 -7.47 18.11
CA LEU A 237 -2.93 -8.03 18.15
C LEU A 237 -3.61 -7.84 19.51
N LYS A 238 -2.85 -7.50 20.57
CA LYS A 238 -3.37 -7.35 21.94
C LYS A 238 -4.12 -6.03 22.13
N ASP A 239 -3.72 -4.98 21.43
CA ASP A 239 -4.33 -3.66 21.50
C ASP A 239 -4.62 -3.12 20.10
N PRO A 240 -5.89 -3.18 19.64
CA PRO A 240 -6.29 -2.65 18.35
C PRO A 240 -6.01 -1.15 18.19
N LEU A 241 -6.04 -0.37 19.26
CA LEU A 241 -5.80 1.08 19.20
C LEU A 241 -4.32 1.36 18.89
N GLN A 242 -3.39 0.65 19.52
CA GLN A 242 -1.96 0.78 19.19
C GLN A 242 -1.67 0.32 17.76
N MET A 243 -2.32 -0.73 17.31
CA MET A 243 -2.21 -1.16 15.91
C MET A 243 -2.65 -0.05 14.95
N TYR A 244 -3.76 0.63 15.25
CA TYR A 244 -4.30 1.71 14.42
C TYR A 244 -3.41 2.97 14.44
N LEU A 245 -2.84 3.32 15.59
CA LEU A 245 -1.90 4.43 15.71
C LEU A 245 -0.60 4.19 14.93
N GLY A 246 -0.22 2.92 14.73
CA GLY A 246 0.91 2.55 13.90
C GLY A 246 0.83 3.01 12.45
N ASP A 247 -0.38 3.25 11.94
CA ASP A 247 -0.63 3.64 10.54
C ASP A 247 -0.63 5.16 10.29
N ILE A 248 -0.43 5.98 11.32
CA ILE A 248 -0.63 7.45 11.29
C ILE A 248 0.13 8.14 10.14
N TYR A 249 1.35 7.68 9.83
CA TYR A 249 2.21 8.30 8.80
C TYR A 249 1.90 7.83 7.37
N THR A 250 1.12 6.76 7.22
CA THR A 250 0.84 6.18 5.90
C THR A 250 -0.59 6.42 5.41
N ILE A 251 -1.53 6.57 6.31
CA ILE A 251 -2.97 6.72 6.00
C ILE A 251 -3.26 8.02 5.24
N SER A 252 -2.73 9.14 5.67
CA SER A 252 -2.97 10.45 5.05
C SER A 252 -2.55 10.49 3.57
N VAL A 253 -1.45 9.80 3.24
CA VAL A 253 -0.94 9.66 1.87
C VAL A 253 -1.90 8.85 0.99
N ASN A 254 -2.56 7.83 1.56
CA ASN A 254 -3.57 7.04 0.84
C ASN A 254 -4.87 7.83 0.65
N LEU A 255 -5.33 8.56 1.68
CA LEU A 255 -6.49 9.43 1.59
C LEU A 255 -6.31 10.51 0.52
N ALA A 256 -5.10 11.07 0.43
CA ALA A 256 -4.77 12.08 -0.57
C ALA A 256 -4.46 11.51 -1.96
N GLY A 257 -4.39 10.18 -2.13
CA GLY A 257 -4.09 9.52 -3.41
C GLY A 257 -2.63 9.65 -3.88
N LEU A 258 -1.74 10.14 -3.02
CA LEU A 258 -0.35 10.50 -3.32
C LEU A 258 0.57 9.29 -3.42
N PRO A 259 1.66 9.35 -4.21
CA PRO A 259 2.72 8.36 -4.17
C PRO A 259 3.56 8.49 -2.91
N GLY A 260 4.13 7.39 -2.46
CA GLY A 260 5.05 7.36 -1.33
C GLY A 260 5.99 6.17 -1.39
N MET A 261 7.24 6.39 -1.05
CA MET A 261 8.29 5.38 -1.05
C MET A 261 8.93 5.27 0.33
N THR A 262 9.21 4.06 0.75
CA THR A 262 9.98 3.80 1.97
C THR A 262 11.32 3.20 1.61
N VAL A 263 12.38 3.76 2.19
CA VAL A 263 13.75 3.24 2.08
C VAL A 263 14.35 3.07 3.48
N PRO A 264 15.11 2.01 3.74
CA PRO A 264 15.77 1.82 5.03
C PRO A 264 16.77 2.96 5.29
N CYS A 265 16.69 3.61 6.46
CA CYS A 265 17.56 4.76 6.79
C CYS A 265 18.40 4.58 8.05
N GLY A 266 18.17 3.54 8.84
CA GLY A 266 18.94 3.26 10.06
C GLY A 266 18.53 1.96 10.71
N LEU A 267 19.14 1.70 11.87
CA LEU A 267 18.77 0.63 12.79
C LEU A 267 18.53 1.25 14.17
N ASP A 268 17.61 0.68 14.93
CA ASP A 268 17.48 1.01 16.34
C ASP A 268 18.55 0.32 17.20
N SER A 269 18.54 0.59 18.51
CA SER A 269 19.46 -0.02 19.48
C SER A 269 19.36 -1.55 19.58
N GLN A 270 18.26 -2.14 19.07
CA GLN A 270 18.05 -3.59 19.02
C GLN A 270 18.47 -4.19 17.65
N GLY A 271 18.93 -3.37 16.71
CA GLY A 271 19.30 -3.78 15.35
C GLY A 271 18.12 -3.98 14.42
N LEU A 272 16.93 -3.43 14.74
CA LEU A 272 15.74 -3.47 13.91
C LEU A 272 15.74 -2.30 12.90
N PRO A 273 15.27 -2.53 11.66
CA PRO A 273 15.31 -1.52 10.63
C PRO A 273 14.37 -0.33 10.89
N ILE A 274 14.82 0.86 10.49
CA ILE A 274 14.05 2.11 10.47
C ILE A 274 13.85 2.54 9.01
N GLY A 275 12.63 2.90 8.65
CA GLY A 275 12.28 3.35 7.28
C GLY A 275 12.01 4.84 7.21
N LEU A 276 12.72 5.51 6.31
CA LEU A 276 12.44 6.85 5.80
C LEU A 276 11.29 6.77 4.81
N GLN A 277 10.22 7.53 4.98
CA GLN A 277 9.19 7.69 3.98
C GLN A 277 9.39 8.99 3.20
N LEU A 278 9.38 8.90 1.87
CA LEU A 278 9.40 10.01 0.92
C LEU A 278 8.03 10.07 0.24
N ILE A 279 7.37 11.22 0.31
CA ILE A 279 6.02 11.43 -0.26
C ILE A 279 6.16 12.46 -1.37
N GLY A 280 5.57 12.20 -2.53
CA GLY A 280 5.52 13.10 -3.69
C GLY A 280 4.11 13.59 -3.97
N ASP A 281 4.00 14.62 -4.79
CA ASP A 281 2.73 15.00 -5.37
C ASP A 281 2.23 13.95 -6.36
N CYS A 282 0.95 14.01 -6.72
CA CYS A 282 0.36 13.10 -7.72
C CYS A 282 1.21 13.07 -8.99
N PHE A 283 1.53 11.86 -9.45
CA PHE A 283 2.32 11.59 -10.65
C PHE A 283 3.77 12.10 -10.60
N GLN A 284 4.30 12.41 -9.42
CA GLN A 284 5.68 12.83 -9.22
C GLN A 284 6.55 11.71 -8.60
N GLU A 285 6.29 10.45 -8.95
CA GLU A 285 7.08 9.29 -8.51
C GLU A 285 8.58 9.46 -8.81
N LYS A 286 8.91 10.05 -9.96
CA LYS A 286 10.31 10.31 -10.36
C LYS A 286 11.08 11.18 -9.36
N LYS A 287 10.43 12.17 -8.74
CA LYS A 287 11.07 13.01 -7.73
C LYS A 287 11.40 12.23 -6.45
N ILE A 288 10.48 11.39 -5.97
CA ILE A 288 10.73 10.56 -4.79
C ILE A 288 11.75 9.45 -5.09
N ILE A 289 11.73 8.84 -6.27
CA ILE A 289 12.71 7.84 -6.70
C ILE A 289 14.11 8.48 -6.76
N ARG A 290 14.26 9.68 -7.33
CA ARG A 290 15.52 10.43 -7.35
C ARG A 290 16.05 10.70 -5.94
N ALA A 291 15.20 11.22 -5.04
CA ALA A 291 15.58 11.50 -3.66
C ALA A 291 15.99 10.21 -2.91
N ALA A 292 15.19 9.15 -3.10
CA ALA A 292 15.45 7.83 -2.52
C ALA A 292 16.77 7.25 -3.01
N TYR A 293 17.02 7.29 -4.31
CA TYR A 293 18.26 6.77 -4.93
C TYR A 293 19.48 7.53 -4.46
N ALA A 294 19.45 8.88 -4.49
CA ALA A 294 20.54 9.71 -4.02
C ALA A 294 20.89 9.46 -2.54
N PHE A 295 19.88 9.25 -1.70
CA PHE A 295 20.06 8.86 -0.30
C PHE A 295 20.68 7.46 -0.21
N GLU A 296 20.11 6.47 -0.93
CA GLU A 296 20.53 5.08 -0.88
C GLU A 296 22.01 4.91 -1.26
N GLN A 297 22.47 5.57 -2.33
CA GLN A 297 23.87 5.54 -2.75
C GLN A 297 24.84 6.17 -1.75
N SER A 298 24.33 7.02 -0.85
CA SER A 298 25.14 7.76 0.13
C SER A 298 25.11 7.16 1.53
N ARG A 299 24.17 6.25 1.80
CA ARG A 299 24.05 5.62 3.13
C ARG A 299 25.23 4.70 3.42
N LYS A 300 25.74 4.77 4.66
CA LYS A 300 26.92 4.01 5.09
C LYS A 300 26.61 2.60 5.60
N TYR A 301 25.32 2.23 5.76
CA TYR A 301 24.95 0.93 6.29
C TYR A 301 24.21 0.09 5.25
N GLN A 302 24.40 -1.22 5.33
CA GLN A 302 23.57 -2.17 4.57
C GLN A 302 22.41 -2.65 5.45
N SER A 303 21.20 -2.69 4.89
CA SER A 303 20.06 -3.28 5.59
C SER A 303 20.37 -4.73 6.00
N PRO A 304 20.04 -5.17 7.23
CA PRO A 304 20.23 -6.56 7.66
C PRO A 304 19.57 -7.58 6.72
N ALA A 305 18.47 -7.22 6.10
CA ALA A 305 17.78 -8.06 5.11
C ALA A 305 18.63 -8.25 3.84
N LEU A 306 19.31 -7.19 3.37
CA LEU A 306 20.24 -7.24 2.25
C LEU A 306 21.50 -8.06 2.59
N ALA A 307 22.08 -7.84 3.77
CA ALA A 307 23.24 -8.57 4.22
C ALA A 307 22.97 -10.08 4.34
N ARG A 308 21.81 -10.46 4.89
CA ARG A 308 21.39 -11.88 4.97
C ARG A 308 21.11 -12.48 3.59
N ALA A 309 20.47 -11.74 2.69
CA ALA A 309 20.21 -12.22 1.33
C ALA A 309 21.51 -12.42 0.54
N GLN A 310 22.52 -11.56 0.71
CA GLN A 310 23.84 -11.72 0.09
C GLN A 310 24.62 -12.90 0.70
N ALA A 311 24.55 -13.10 2.02
CA ALA A 311 25.15 -14.24 2.70
C ALA A 311 24.49 -15.57 2.28
N GLY A 312 23.16 -15.60 2.13
CA GLY A 312 22.41 -16.77 1.65
C GLY A 312 22.72 -17.17 0.21
N VAL A 313 22.93 -16.19 -0.67
CA VAL A 313 23.32 -16.46 -2.08
C VAL A 313 24.74 -17.02 -2.19
N SER A 314 25.65 -16.62 -1.32
CA SER A 314 27.01 -17.22 -1.28
C SER A 314 26.99 -18.65 -0.73
N GLY A 315 26.08 -19.00 0.20
CA GLY A 315 25.88 -20.37 0.71
C GLY A 315 25.26 -21.32 -0.32
N VAL A 316 24.27 -20.85 -1.07
CA VAL A 316 23.57 -21.68 -2.07
C VAL A 316 24.44 -22.01 -3.30
N ARG A 317 25.43 -21.18 -3.63
CA ARG A 317 26.40 -21.52 -4.69
C ARG A 317 27.35 -22.66 -4.31
N GLY A 318 27.55 -22.94 -3.02
CA GLY A 318 28.35 -24.06 -2.52
C GLY A 318 27.58 -25.39 -2.48
N GLU A 319 26.28 -25.38 -2.26
CA GLU A 319 25.45 -26.60 -2.12
C GLU A 319 24.77 -27.04 -3.43
N ALA A 320 24.61 -26.17 -4.42
CA ALA A 320 24.00 -26.52 -5.70
C ALA A 320 24.81 -27.51 -6.55
N ALA A 321 26.08 -27.81 -6.20
CA ALA A 321 26.86 -28.86 -6.84
C ALA A 321 26.56 -30.27 -6.33
N GLY A 322 25.80 -30.42 -5.23
CA GLY A 322 25.49 -31.71 -4.59
C GLY A 322 24.08 -32.25 -4.77
N VAL A 323 23.13 -31.46 -5.26
CA VAL A 323 21.69 -31.80 -5.27
C VAL A 323 21.13 -32.15 -6.65
N GLN A 324 21.94 -32.30 -7.69
CA GLN A 324 21.46 -32.69 -9.03
C GLN A 324 21.21 -34.19 -9.22
N ALA A 325 21.29 -35.00 -8.18
CA ALA A 325 21.11 -36.48 -8.30
C ALA A 325 19.83 -37.04 -7.64
N GLY A 326 18.92 -36.22 -7.09
CA GLY A 326 17.81 -36.76 -6.25
C GLY A 326 16.37 -36.41 -6.66
N VAL A 327 16.12 -35.55 -7.64
CA VAL A 327 14.75 -35.12 -7.99
C VAL A 327 14.40 -35.47 -9.45
N ARG A 328 14.36 -36.75 -9.75
CA ARG A 328 13.64 -37.30 -10.89
C ARG A 328 12.67 -38.37 -10.37
N GLY A 329 11.49 -37.95 -9.92
CA GLY A 329 10.52 -38.96 -9.53
C GLY A 329 9.25 -38.51 -8.80
N GLU A 330 8.77 -37.26 -8.93
CA GLU A 330 7.42 -36.93 -8.42
C GLU A 330 6.87 -35.60 -8.98
N ALA A 331 6.92 -35.40 -10.28
CA ALA A 331 6.31 -34.25 -10.95
C ALA A 331 5.33 -34.66 -12.07
N ALA A 332 4.50 -35.70 -11.83
CA ALA A 332 3.51 -36.17 -12.78
C ALA A 332 2.10 -36.24 -12.17
N GLY A 333 1.65 -35.21 -11.48
CA GLY A 333 0.32 -35.26 -10.83
C GLY A 333 -0.42 -33.92 -10.65
N VAL A 334 0.12 -32.78 -11.04
CA VAL A 334 -0.53 -31.47 -10.72
C VAL A 334 -0.60 -30.51 -11.92
N GLN A 335 -0.73 -31.01 -13.15
CA GLN A 335 -0.86 -30.15 -14.34
C GLN A 335 -2.19 -30.28 -15.12
N ALA A 336 -3.25 -30.82 -14.53
CA ALA A 336 -4.54 -30.98 -15.22
C ALA A 336 -5.74 -30.33 -14.50
N GLY A 337 -5.58 -29.16 -13.89
CA GLY A 337 -6.69 -28.55 -13.14
C GLY A 337 -6.91 -27.05 -13.30
N THR A 338 -6.03 -26.31 -13.96
CA THR A 338 -6.12 -24.83 -13.99
C THR A 338 -6.35 -24.21 -15.37
N ALA A 339 -6.44 -24.99 -16.44
CA ALA A 339 -6.64 -24.47 -17.80
C ALA A 339 -8.11 -24.35 -18.23
N ASP A 340 -9.06 -25.05 -17.58
CA ASP A 340 -10.47 -25.06 -18.01
C ASP A 340 -11.38 -24.04 -17.32
N VAL A 341 -10.91 -23.36 -16.24
CA VAL A 341 -11.75 -22.38 -15.53
C VAL A 341 -11.79 -21.02 -16.25
N CYS A 342 -10.88 -20.74 -17.17
CA CYS A 342 -10.83 -19.46 -17.88
C CYS A 342 -11.56 -19.42 -19.24
N ARG A 343 -12.04 -20.54 -19.76
CA ARG A 343 -12.71 -20.57 -21.07
C ARG A 343 -14.22 -20.34 -21.04
N ASP A 344 -14.90 -20.69 -19.94
CA ASP A 344 -16.37 -20.55 -19.87
C ASP A 344 -16.89 -19.20 -19.38
N ALA A 345 -16.02 -18.27 -18.95
CA ALA A 345 -16.44 -16.93 -18.50
C ALA A 345 -16.57 -15.89 -19.65
N GLY A 346 -16.20 -16.25 -20.88
CA GLY A 346 -16.18 -15.32 -22.02
C GLY A 346 -17.46 -15.26 -22.87
N ALA A 347 -18.36 -16.22 -22.73
CA ALA A 347 -19.50 -16.37 -23.68
C ALA A 347 -20.86 -15.90 -23.14
N SER A 348 -20.99 -15.57 -21.87
CA SER A 348 -22.29 -15.18 -21.28
C SER A 348 -22.42 -13.70 -20.87
N GLY A 349 -21.41 -12.87 -21.16
CA GLY A 349 -21.40 -11.43 -20.80
C GLY A 349 -22.00 -10.49 -21.87
N GLU A 350 -22.10 -10.89 -23.11
CA GLU A 350 -22.58 -10.00 -24.18
C GLU A 350 -24.09 -9.97 -24.40
N ALA A 351 -24.82 -10.94 -23.88
CA ALA A 351 -26.28 -11.01 -24.08
C ALA A 351 -27.11 -10.20 -23.05
N ALA A 352 -26.49 -9.74 -21.97
CA ALA A 352 -27.21 -8.99 -20.91
C ALA A 352 -27.22 -7.45 -21.09
N PHE A 353 -26.40 -6.91 -22.00
CA PHE A 353 -26.31 -5.47 -22.22
C PHE A 353 -27.20 -4.94 -23.34
N ALA A 354 -27.76 -5.81 -24.18
CA ALA A 354 -28.65 -5.41 -25.29
C ALA A 354 -30.11 -5.22 -24.89
N ALA A 355 -30.53 -5.70 -23.70
CA ALA A 355 -31.93 -5.68 -23.27
C ALA A 355 -32.33 -4.51 -22.35
N ALA A 356 -31.37 -3.65 -21.97
CA ALA A 356 -31.62 -2.51 -21.08
C ALA A 356 -31.69 -1.13 -21.78
N GLY A 357 -31.57 -1.08 -23.10
CA GLY A 357 -31.50 0.16 -23.89
C GLY A 357 -32.83 0.64 -24.51
N GLU A 358 -33.93 -0.11 -24.42
CA GLU A 358 -35.17 0.20 -25.17
C GLU A 358 -36.41 0.51 -24.32
N ARG A 359 -36.27 0.90 -23.06
CA ARG A 359 -37.42 1.39 -22.26
C ARG A 359 -37.12 2.69 -21.52
N SER A 360 -36.94 3.77 -22.26
CA SER A 360 -37.15 5.13 -21.73
C SER A 360 -37.39 6.10 -22.88
N GLY A 361 -38.58 6.03 -23.43
CA GLY A 361 -39.14 6.98 -24.37
C GLY A 361 -40.65 6.75 -24.42
N GLU A 362 -41.39 7.41 -23.51
CA GLU A 362 -42.81 7.75 -23.53
C GLU A 362 -43.37 7.78 -22.09
N ALA A 363 -43.43 8.94 -21.50
CA ALA A 363 -44.47 9.60 -20.74
C ALA A 363 -43.93 10.72 -19.87
#